data_abd246f1da23625639a99862b1c00a68
#
_entry.id   abd246f1da23625639a99862b1c00a68
#
_cell.length_a   1.000
_cell.length_b   1.000
_cell.length_c   1.000
_cell.angle_alpha   90.00
_cell.angle_beta   90.00
_cell.angle_gamma   90.00
#
_symmetry.space_group_name_H-M   'P 1'
#
loop_
_entity.id
_entity.type
_entity.pdbx_description
1 polymer ?
#
loop_
_entity_poly.entity_id
_entity_poly.type
_entity_poly.pdbx_seq_one_letter_code
_entity_poly.pdbx_strand_id
1 'polypeptide(L)'
;MIDQITLDRIKTLHPKLRAEAEHIYKAQIAPALSGRAYCRFAFTLRTFEEQAAIYAQGRTKLYDSTGRKLGIVTNAKPGQSLHNYGLAFDIVLVADGNATWNEITDFDKDGKVDWMEVVQIMKNNGWEWGGDWKTFKDKPHFQKAYGYKWQDLLAKYNAKNFIPGTTYVNI
;
A
#
# COMPACT_ATOMS: atom_id res chain seq x y z
N MET A 1 -1.57 -18.65 -4.32
CA MET A 1 -3.06 -18.51 -4.16
C MET A 1 -3.50 -17.11 -4.60
N ILE A 2 -4.65 -16.97 -5.30
CA ILE A 2 -5.24 -15.66 -5.63
C ILE A 2 -6.15 -15.20 -4.49
N ASP A 3 -5.84 -14.06 -3.89
CA ASP A 3 -6.63 -13.44 -2.81
C ASP A 3 -7.65 -12.46 -3.40
N GLN A 4 -8.94 -12.73 -3.24
CA GLN A 4 -10.01 -11.89 -3.78
C GLN A 4 -10.03 -10.49 -3.15
N ILE A 5 -9.66 -10.38 -1.86
CA ILE A 5 -9.56 -9.09 -1.17
C ILE A 5 -8.52 -8.19 -1.85
N THR A 6 -7.40 -8.75 -2.26
CA THR A 6 -6.36 -8.03 -3.02
C THR A 6 -6.90 -7.55 -4.37
N LEU A 7 -7.62 -8.40 -5.11
CA LEU A 7 -8.21 -8.01 -6.39
C LEU A 7 -9.22 -6.87 -6.24
N ASP A 8 -10.03 -6.89 -5.19
CA ASP A 8 -11.00 -5.82 -4.94
C ASP A 8 -10.31 -4.51 -4.52
N ARG A 9 -9.22 -4.60 -3.75
CA ARG A 9 -8.39 -3.44 -3.38
C ARG A 9 -7.64 -2.85 -4.57
N ILE A 10 -7.14 -3.64 -5.49
CA ILE A 10 -6.52 -3.16 -6.74
C ILE A 10 -7.48 -2.27 -7.54
N LYS A 11 -8.78 -2.56 -7.54
CA LYS A 11 -9.80 -1.72 -8.19
C LYS A 11 -9.90 -0.31 -7.60
N THR A 12 -9.42 -0.10 -6.38
CA THR A 12 -9.38 1.22 -5.73
C THR A 12 -8.06 1.97 -5.96
N LEU A 13 -7.07 1.37 -6.60
CA LEU A 13 -5.90 2.09 -7.06
C LEU A 13 -6.26 3.11 -8.14
N HIS A 14 -5.35 4.03 -8.40
CA HIS A 14 -5.47 4.95 -9.53
C HIS A 14 -5.71 4.17 -10.83
N PRO A 15 -6.66 4.58 -11.71
CA PRO A 15 -7.01 3.82 -12.92
C PRO A 15 -5.82 3.42 -13.78
N LYS A 16 -4.80 4.28 -13.86
CA LYS A 16 -3.54 4.04 -14.60
C LYS A 16 -2.72 2.86 -14.07
N LEU A 17 -2.90 2.47 -12.80
CA LEU A 17 -2.13 1.40 -12.14
C LEU A 17 -2.87 0.06 -12.08
N ARG A 18 -4.19 0.04 -12.22
CA ARG A 18 -5.02 -1.14 -11.92
C ARG A 18 -4.64 -2.37 -12.75
N ALA A 19 -4.55 -2.20 -14.07
CA ALA A 19 -4.24 -3.32 -14.96
C ALA A 19 -2.83 -3.87 -14.72
N GLU A 20 -1.85 -2.98 -14.52
CA GLU A 20 -0.48 -3.38 -14.18
C GLU A 20 -0.41 -4.10 -12.83
N ALA A 21 -1.00 -3.52 -11.78
CA ALA A 21 -0.99 -4.11 -10.45
C ALA A 21 -1.69 -5.48 -10.42
N GLU A 22 -2.80 -5.63 -11.13
CA GLU A 22 -3.52 -6.90 -11.25
C GLU A 22 -2.68 -7.95 -11.99
N HIS A 23 -2.03 -7.55 -13.09
CA HIS A 23 -1.15 -8.45 -13.83
C HIS A 23 0.04 -8.91 -12.97
N ILE A 24 0.75 -7.99 -12.32
CA ILE A 24 1.87 -8.32 -11.42
C ILE A 24 1.40 -9.25 -10.31
N TYR A 25 0.27 -8.95 -9.69
CA TYR A 25 -0.25 -9.77 -8.61
C TYR A 25 -0.58 -11.19 -9.08
N LYS A 26 -1.34 -11.34 -10.17
CA LYS A 26 -1.78 -12.65 -10.67
C LYS A 26 -0.67 -13.47 -11.30
N ALA A 27 0.20 -12.83 -12.10
CA ALA A 27 1.18 -13.52 -12.92
C ALA A 27 2.55 -13.69 -12.22
N GLN A 28 2.86 -12.89 -11.20
CA GLN A 28 4.17 -12.91 -10.57
C GLN A 28 4.09 -13.16 -9.05
N ILE A 29 3.34 -12.34 -8.28
CA ILE A 29 3.30 -12.46 -6.81
C ILE A 29 2.58 -13.75 -6.37
N ALA A 30 1.39 -14.00 -6.88
CA ALA A 30 0.58 -15.14 -6.44
C ALA A 30 1.19 -16.51 -6.81
N PRO A 31 1.93 -16.67 -7.92
CA PRO A 31 2.71 -17.89 -8.19
C PRO A 31 4.00 -17.99 -7.38
N ALA A 32 4.65 -16.88 -7.04
CA ALA A 32 5.90 -16.89 -6.28
C ALA A 32 5.69 -17.40 -4.85
N LEU A 33 4.53 -17.13 -4.27
CA LEU A 33 4.18 -17.59 -2.93
C LEU A 33 3.25 -18.79 -3.01
N SER A 34 3.66 -19.91 -2.46
CA SER A 34 2.93 -21.18 -2.51
C SER A 34 2.56 -21.73 -1.12
N GLY A 35 1.71 -22.76 -1.11
CA GLY A 35 1.43 -23.56 0.10
C GLY A 35 0.83 -22.75 1.25
N ARG A 36 1.68 -22.40 2.21
CA ARG A 36 1.28 -21.82 3.51
C ARG A 36 1.09 -20.31 3.49
N ALA A 37 1.68 -19.59 2.52
CA ALA A 37 1.68 -18.13 2.49
C ALA A 37 1.08 -17.56 1.21
N TYR A 38 0.52 -16.36 1.32
CA TYR A 38 0.17 -15.52 0.18
C TYR A 38 0.27 -14.04 0.56
N CYS A 39 0.48 -13.20 -0.44
CA CYS A 39 0.50 -11.75 -0.26
C CYS A 39 -0.92 -11.17 -0.36
N ARG A 40 -1.25 -10.28 0.57
CA ARG A 40 -2.47 -9.46 0.54
C ARG A 40 -2.10 -7.99 0.47
N PHE A 41 -2.74 -7.24 -0.43
CA PHE A 41 -2.70 -5.79 -0.39
C PHE A 41 -3.58 -5.33 0.77
N ALA A 42 -2.93 -4.86 1.85
CA ALA A 42 -3.61 -4.52 3.10
C ALA A 42 -4.35 -3.19 3.03
N PHE A 43 -3.76 -2.19 2.38
CA PHE A 43 -4.35 -0.87 2.14
C PHE A 43 -3.97 -0.38 0.74
N THR A 44 -4.88 0.34 0.09
CA THR A 44 -4.69 0.94 -1.24
C THR A 44 -5.11 2.41 -1.21
N LEU A 45 -6.28 2.77 -1.76
CA LEU A 45 -6.81 4.11 -1.63
C LEU A 45 -7.18 4.40 -0.17
N ARG A 46 -6.81 5.59 0.28
CA ARG A 46 -7.20 6.15 1.58
C ARG A 46 -7.78 7.53 1.35
N THR A 47 -9.00 7.79 1.81
CA THR A 47 -9.61 9.12 1.70
C THR A 47 -8.85 10.16 2.53
N PHE A 48 -9.09 11.43 2.27
CA PHE A 48 -8.50 12.51 3.07
C PHE A 48 -9.01 12.48 4.51
N GLU A 49 -10.26 12.08 4.73
CA GLU A 49 -10.87 11.89 6.05
C GLU A 49 -10.22 10.73 6.81
N GLU A 50 -10.01 9.60 6.16
CA GLU A 50 -9.28 8.47 6.75
C GLU A 50 -7.85 8.84 7.09
N GLN A 51 -7.17 9.61 6.22
CA GLN A 51 -5.82 10.13 6.50
C GLN A 51 -5.83 11.08 7.71
N ALA A 52 -6.84 11.95 7.84
CA ALA A 52 -7.00 12.83 9.00
C ALA A 52 -7.18 12.02 10.29
N ALA A 53 -8.00 10.97 10.24
CA ALA A 53 -8.27 10.11 11.38
C ALA A 53 -7.00 9.38 11.88
N ILE A 54 -6.19 8.83 10.97
CA ILE A 54 -4.93 8.17 11.38
C ILE A 54 -3.84 9.19 11.77
N TYR A 55 -3.82 10.38 11.16
CA TYR A 55 -2.90 11.46 11.55
C TYR A 55 -3.19 11.98 12.96
N ALA A 56 -4.45 11.97 13.38
CA ALA A 56 -4.86 12.38 14.72
C ALA A 56 -4.38 11.40 15.82
N GLN A 57 -4.12 10.13 15.49
CA GLN A 57 -3.68 9.13 16.46
C GLN A 57 -2.33 9.50 17.08
N GLY A 58 -2.25 9.41 18.40
CA GLY A 58 -1.08 9.81 19.20
C GLY A 58 -0.82 11.32 19.24
N ARG A 59 -1.70 12.15 18.63
CA ARG A 59 -1.61 13.62 18.66
C ARG A 59 -2.82 14.23 19.35
N THR A 60 -3.97 14.24 18.71
CA THR A 60 -5.25 14.77 19.26
C THR A 60 -6.17 13.63 19.70
N LYS A 61 -6.08 12.46 19.09
CA LYS A 61 -6.75 11.22 19.52
C LYS A 61 -5.74 10.33 20.25
N LEU A 62 -5.75 10.40 21.59
CA LEU A 62 -4.75 9.73 22.43
C LEU A 62 -5.12 8.29 22.81
N TYR A 63 -6.42 7.95 22.77
CA TYR A 63 -6.93 6.62 23.17
C TYR A 63 -7.92 6.10 22.14
N ASP A 64 -8.00 4.78 22.00
CA ASP A 64 -9.04 4.10 21.21
C ASP A 64 -10.32 3.90 22.05
N SER A 65 -11.33 3.26 21.45
CA SER A 65 -12.63 3.00 22.12
C SER A 65 -12.53 2.01 23.28
N THR A 66 -11.42 1.28 23.41
CA THR A 66 -11.16 0.32 24.50
C THR A 66 -10.33 0.94 25.62
N GLY A 67 -9.92 2.21 25.50
CA GLY A 67 -9.04 2.89 26.45
C GLY A 67 -7.55 2.62 26.26
N ARG A 68 -7.15 1.91 25.20
CA ARG A 68 -5.74 1.67 24.87
C ARG A 68 -5.12 2.94 24.29
N LYS A 69 -3.93 3.31 24.80
CA LYS A 69 -3.19 4.47 24.31
C LYS A 69 -2.74 4.26 22.85
N LEU A 70 -3.03 5.25 22.02
CA LEU A 70 -2.64 5.29 20.62
C LEU A 70 -1.28 5.95 20.45
N GLY A 71 -0.45 5.39 19.55
CA GLY A 71 0.79 5.99 19.10
C GLY A 71 0.61 6.75 17.77
N ILE A 72 1.66 7.47 17.37
CA ILE A 72 1.74 8.10 16.05
C ILE A 72 1.96 7.01 15.00
N VAL A 73 1.06 6.90 14.03
CA VAL A 73 1.09 5.88 12.98
C VAL A 73 1.47 6.44 11.60
N THR A 74 1.39 7.77 11.43
CA THR A 74 1.79 8.44 10.19
C THR A 74 2.27 9.85 10.44
N ASN A 75 3.22 10.33 9.65
CA ASN A 75 3.64 11.75 9.64
C ASN A 75 2.95 12.55 8.51
N ALA A 76 2.30 11.88 7.57
CA ALA A 76 1.61 12.52 6.46
C ALA A 76 0.25 13.08 6.89
N LYS A 77 0.04 14.37 6.70
CA LYS A 77 -1.26 15.03 6.80
C LYS A 77 -2.17 14.61 5.63
N PRO A 78 -3.50 14.86 5.71
CA PRO A 78 -4.39 14.70 4.55
C PRO A 78 -3.83 15.38 3.29
N GLY A 79 -3.79 14.64 2.19
CA GLY A 79 -3.23 15.10 0.92
C GLY A 79 -1.69 14.96 0.79
N GLN A 80 -0.99 14.52 1.83
CA GLN A 80 0.48 14.32 1.78
C GLN A 80 0.87 12.85 1.54
N SER A 81 -0.07 11.93 1.60
CA SER A 81 0.16 10.52 1.34
C SER A 81 -0.22 10.15 -0.09
N LEU A 82 0.59 9.35 -0.77
CA LEU A 82 0.26 8.83 -2.11
C LEU A 82 -0.93 7.86 -2.10
N HIS A 83 -1.26 7.28 -0.95
CA HIS A 83 -2.53 6.54 -0.76
C HIS A 83 -3.75 7.42 -1.03
N ASN A 84 -3.68 8.73 -0.77
CA ASN A 84 -4.81 9.64 -1.01
C ASN A 84 -5.17 9.78 -2.49
N TYR A 85 -4.26 9.37 -3.37
CA TYR A 85 -4.43 9.44 -4.82
C TYR A 85 -4.50 8.07 -5.48
N GLY A 86 -4.49 6.99 -4.68
CA GLY A 86 -4.45 5.62 -5.17
C GLY A 86 -3.14 5.23 -5.84
N LEU A 87 -2.04 5.95 -5.55
CA LEU A 87 -0.72 5.73 -6.15
C LEU A 87 0.22 4.92 -5.22
N ALA A 88 -0.31 4.39 -4.15
CA ALA A 88 0.39 3.56 -3.19
C ALA A 88 -0.49 2.42 -2.67
N PHE A 89 0.15 1.36 -2.19
CA PHE A 89 -0.48 0.30 -1.42
C PHE A 89 0.49 -0.26 -0.37
N ASP A 90 -0.08 -0.82 0.69
CA ASP A 90 0.66 -1.56 1.71
C ASP A 90 0.36 -3.05 1.57
N ILE A 91 1.35 -3.90 1.87
CA ILE A 91 1.18 -5.36 1.88
C ILE A 91 1.17 -5.92 3.29
N VAL A 92 0.63 -7.12 3.39
CA VAL A 92 0.81 -8.05 4.49
C VAL A 92 0.90 -9.46 3.92
N LEU A 93 1.73 -10.32 4.49
CA LEU A 93 1.66 -11.74 4.20
C LEU A 93 0.58 -12.39 5.08
N VAL A 94 -0.09 -13.37 4.54
CA VAL A 94 -0.97 -14.25 5.31
C VAL A 94 -0.37 -15.64 5.25
N ALA A 95 0.10 -16.12 6.41
CA ALA A 95 0.70 -17.43 6.56
C ALA A 95 -0.13 -18.26 7.55
N ASP A 96 -0.51 -19.47 7.16
CA ASP A 96 -1.39 -20.35 7.94
C ASP A 96 -2.68 -19.65 8.42
N GLY A 97 -3.26 -18.79 7.57
CA GLY A 97 -4.47 -18.04 7.87
C GLY A 97 -4.27 -16.79 8.74
N ASN A 98 -3.06 -16.50 9.19
CA ASN A 98 -2.75 -15.36 10.06
C ASN A 98 -1.95 -14.28 9.33
N ALA A 99 -2.32 -13.01 9.53
CA ALA A 99 -1.56 -11.89 9.02
C ALA A 99 -0.19 -11.79 9.71
N THR A 100 0.86 -11.58 8.93
CA THR A 100 2.23 -11.44 9.43
C THR A 100 3.00 -10.38 8.65
N TRP A 101 3.84 -9.63 9.34
CA TRP A 101 4.82 -8.69 8.80
C TRP A 101 6.25 -9.22 8.94
N ASN A 102 6.39 -10.55 8.97
CA ASN A 102 7.70 -11.19 9.10
C ASN A 102 8.44 -11.10 7.75
N GLU A 103 9.62 -10.50 7.79
CA GLU A 103 10.44 -10.18 6.63
C GLU A 103 11.62 -11.14 6.41
N ILE A 104 11.75 -12.16 7.24
CA ILE A 104 12.92 -13.05 7.25
C ILE A 104 12.55 -14.53 7.11
N THR A 105 11.26 -14.87 7.10
CA THR A 105 10.82 -16.26 7.04
C THR A 105 10.48 -16.64 5.59
N ASP A 106 10.96 -17.80 5.22
CA ASP A 106 10.54 -18.58 4.07
C ASP A 106 9.43 -19.54 4.55
N PHE A 107 8.17 -19.16 4.33
CA PHE A 107 7.00 -19.93 4.78
C PHE A 107 6.68 -21.08 3.85
N ASP A 108 6.96 -20.94 2.55
CA ASP A 108 6.64 -21.95 1.56
C ASP A 108 7.81 -22.91 1.28
N LYS A 109 8.99 -22.63 1.86
CA LYS A 109 10.20 -23.45 1.83
C LYS A 109 10.79 -23.67 0.44
N ASP A 110 10.74 -22.63 -0.39
CA ASP A 110 11.34 -22.63 -1.72
C ASP A 110 12.82 -22.17 -1.72
N GLY A 111 13.33 -21.77 -0.56
CA GLY A 111 14.70 -21.28 -0.35
C GLY A 111 14.83 -19.76 -0.42
N LYS A 112 13.72 -19.04 -0.54
CA LYS A 112 13.70 -17.58 -0.57
C LYS A 112 12.80 -17.04 0.56
N VAL A 113 13.04 -15.81 0.96
CA VAL A 113 12.23 -15.12 1.97
C VAL A 113 11.01 -14.52 1.28
N ASP A 114 9.80 -14.99 1.57
CA ASP A 114 8.54 -14.63 0.90
C ASP A 114 8.30 -13.12 0.80
N TRP A 115 8.56 -12.38 1.91
CA TRP A 115 8.44 -10.93 1.90
C TRP A 115 9.34 -10.28 0.86
N MET A 116 10.58 -10.73 0.79
CA MET A 116 11.59 -10.18 -0.12
C MET A 116 11.36 -10.58 -1.56
N GLU A 117 10.69 -11.72 -1.83
CA GLU A 117 10.25 -12.07 -3.17
C GLU A 117 9.22 -11.07 -3.69
N VAL A 118 8.21 -10.72 -2.86
CA VAL A 118 7.23 -9.67 -3.22
C VAL A 118 7.94 -8.35 -3.46
N VAL A 119 8.86 -7.96 -2.57
CA VAL A 119 9.66 -6.73 -2.72
C VAL A 119 10.40 -6.72 -4.06
N GLN A 120 11.11 -7.80 -4.38
CA GLN A 120 11.89 -7.87 -5.62
C GLN A 120 11.02 -7.84 -6.86
N ILE A 121 9.88 -8.55 -6.85
CA ILE A 121 8.90 -8.51 -7.93
C ILE A 121 8.41 -7.09 -8.16
N MET A 122 7.98 -6.38 -7.12
CA MET A 122 7.46 -5.01 -7.24
C MET A 122 8.53 -4.04 -7.75
N LYS A 123 9.76 -4.13 -7.23
CA LYS A 123 10.88 -3.29 -7.68
C LYS A 123 11.23 -3.55 -9.15
N ASN A 124 11.23 -4.80 -9.60
CA ASN A 124 11.47 -5.17 -10.99
C ASN A 124 10.41 -4.61 -11.95
N ASN A 125 9.20 -4.35 -11.45
CA ASN A 125 8.11 -3.72 -12.19
C ASN A 125 8.07 -2.18 -11.99
N GLY A 126 9.13 -1.57 -11.44
CA GLY A 126 9.30 -0.13 -11.34
C GLY A 126 8.48 0.53 -10.21
N TRP A 127 8.11 -0.23 -9.18
CA TRP A 127 7.53 0.30 -7.96
C TRP A 127 8.63 0.65 -6.95
N GLU A 128 8.49 1.77 -6.28
CA GLU A 128 9.33 2.15 -5.16
C GLU A 128 8.89 1.40 -3.91
N TRP A 129 9.86 0.91 -3.12
CA TRP A 129 9.61 0.26 -1.84
C TRP A 129 9.99 1.17 -0.68
N GLY A 130 9.10 1.37 0.28
CA GLY A 130 9.34 2.20 1.46
C GLY A 130 10.44 1.66 2.40
N GLY A 131 10.80 0.38 2.29
CA GLY A 131 11.92 -0.21 3.01
C GLY A 131 13.30 0.31 2.56
N ASP A 132 13.40 0.87 1.34
CA ASP A 132 14.64 1.48 0.81
C ASP A 132 14.84 2.93 1.29
N TRP A 133 13.84 3.56 1.89
CA TRP A 133 13.96 4.96 2.32
C TRP A 133 15.03 5.13 3.39
N LYS A 134 15.81 6.20 3.29
CA LYS A 134 16.91 6.50 4.23
C LYS A 134 16.40 6.86 5.62
N THR A 135 15.29 7.58 5.66
CA THR A 135 14.64 8.01 6.89
C THR A 135 13.21 7.50 6.88
N PHE A 136 12.68 7.10 8.04
CA PHE A 136 11.31 6.62 8.20
C PHE A 136 10.96 5.47 7.25
N LYS A 137 11.68 4.35 7.39
CA LYS A 137 11.43 3.14 6.60
C LYS A 137 10.02 2.63 6.84
N ASP A 138 9.30 2.40 5.74
CA ASP A 138 7.94 1.85 5.74
C ASP A 138 7.93 0.58 4.89
N LYS A 139 8.20 -0.54 5.53
CA LYS A 139 8.45 -1.81 4.85
C LYS A 139 7.22 -2.42 4.17
N PRO A 140 5.97 -2.26 4.68
CA PRO A 140 4.77 -2.64 3.93
C PRO A 140 4.53 -1.84 2.66
N HIS A 141 5.04 -0.62 2.56
CA HIS A 141 4.65 0.39 1.59
C HIS A 141 5.30 0.23 0.21
N PHE A 142 4.48 0.30 -0.82
CA PHE A 142 4.88 0.43 -2.23
C PHE A 142 4.16 1.59 -2.89
N GLN A 143 4.86 2.32 -3.77
CA GLN A 143 4.30 3.46 -4.49
C GLN A 143 4.82 3.57 -5.92
N LYS A 144 4.01 4.21 -6.80
CA LYS A 144 4.40 4.52 -8.18
C LYS A 144 3.78 5.86 -8.58
N ALA A 145 4.53 6.93 -8.34
CA ALA A 145 4.05 8.31 -8.45
C ALA A 145 4.27 8.96 -9.82
N TYR A 146 4.89 8.28 -10.78
CA TYR A 146 5.20 8.81 -12.12
C TYR A 146 5.94 10.16 -12.11
N GLY A 147 6.81 10.38 -11.11
CA GLY A 147 7.55 11.61 -10.93
C GLY A 147 6.79 12.75 -10.22
N TYR A 148 5.50 12.59 -9.96
CA TYR A 148 4.73 13.58 -9.20
C TYR A 148 5.09 13.54 -7.71
N LYS A 149 5.22 14.72 -7.10
CA LYS A 149 5.28 14.89 -5.65
C LYS A 149 3.87 15.07 -5.10
N TRP A 150 3.67 14.81 -3.79
CA TRP A 150 2.35 14.99 -3.17
C TRP A 150 1.82 16.42 -3.31
N GLN A 151 2.71 17.44 -3.37
CA GLN A 151 2.30 18.84 -3.59
C GLN A 151 1.63 19.04 -4.95
N ASP A 152 2.18 18.41 -6.00
CA ASP A 152 1.63 18.49 -7.36
C ASP A 152 0.26 17.81 -7.43
N LEU A 153 0.13 16.64 -6.78
CA LEU A 153 -1.11 15.88 -6.70
C LEU A 153 -2.17 16.62 -5.90
N LEU A 154 -1.79 17.25 -4.77
CA LEU A 154 -2.70 18.07 -3.96
C LEU A 154 -3.18 19.31 -4.72
N ALA A 155 -2.29 19.96 -5.48
CA ALA A 155 -2.67 21.09 -6.33
C ALA A 155 -3.68 20.67 -7.40
N LYS A 156 -3.45 19.52 -8.07
CA LYS A 156 -4.41 18.96 -9.05
C LYS A 156 -5.75 18.61 -8.40
N TYR A 157 -5.73 18.03 -7.21
CA TYR A 157 -6.94 17.68 -6.45
C TYR A 157 -7.76 18.93 -6.11
N ASN A 158 -7.11 19.97 -5.58
CA ASN A 158 -7.74 21.24 -5.21
C ASN A 158 -8.29 21.98 -6.44
N ALA A 159 -7.63 21.87 -7.60
CA ALA A 159 -8.07 22.40 -8.88
C ALA A 159 -9.17 21.52 -9.53
N LYS A 160 -9.60 20.42 -8.89
CA LYS A 160 -10.57 19.45 -9.45
C LYS A 160 -10.15 18.90 -10.83
N ASN A 161 -8.85 18.84 -11.08
CA ASN A 161 -8.29 18.24 -12.29
C ASN A 161 -8.30 16.71 -12.16
N PHE A 162 -9.47 16.13 -12.41
CA PHE A 162 -9.74 14.72 -12.27
C PHE A 162 -9.85 14.03 -13.64
N ILE A 163 -9.62 12.73 -13.67
CA ILE A 163 -10.02 11.88 -14.78
C ILE A 163 -11.55 11.97 -14.92
N PRO A 164 -12.10 12.24 -16.11
CA PRO A 164 -13.55 12.40 -16.31
C PRO A 164 -14.36 11.27 -15.69
N GLY A 165 -15.41 11.62 -14.94
CA GLY A 165 -16.29 10.67 -14.24
C GLY A 165 -15.69 10.02 -12.99
N THR A 166 -14.54 10.51 -12.49
CA THR A 166 -13.89 9.96 -11.29
C THR A 166 -13.48 11.06 -10.32
N THR A 167 -12.99 10.65 -9.14
CA THR A 167 -12.32 11.53 -8.16
C THR A 167 -10.80 11.37 -8.17
N TYR A 168 -10.25 10.59 -9.09
CA TYR A 168 -8.79 10.43 -9.23
C TYR A 168 -8.19 11.60 -10.01
N VAL A 169 -7.09 12.15 -9.50
CA VAL A 169 -6.36 13.25 -10.17
C VAL A 169 -5.87 12.79 -11.55
N ASN A 170 -5.90 13.67 -12.52
CA ASN A 170 -5.40 13.38 -13.87
C ASN A 170 -3.87 13.52 -13.89
N ILE A 171 -3.14 12.40 -14.11
CA ILE A 171 -1.65 12.31 -14.11
C ILE A 171 -1.12 11.72 -15.41
#